data_53150da298b521859847e9c7643f27dc
#
_entry.id   53150da298b521859847e9c7643f27dc
#
_cell.length_a   1.000
_cell.length_b   1.000
_cell.length_c   1.000
_cell.angle_alpha   90.00
_cell.angle_beta   90.00
_cell.angle_gamma   90.00
#
_symmetry.space_group_name_H-M   'P 1'
#
loop_
_entity.id
_entity.type
_entity.pdbx_description
1 polymer ?
#
loop_
_entity_poly.entity_id
_entity_poly.type
_entity_poly.pdbx_seq_one_letter_code
_entity_poly.pdbx_strand_id
1 'polypeptide(L)'
;LAEAEGRLAPNGALIQGRDVKLVSGGDLHNVGTLRARNDLSATADNLDNSGLIEAGKRLDLLAGDSIRNRQGGVIAGRDVSLTALTGDVINERSVTHKGDRFIFPTLIF
;
A
#
# COMPACT_ATOMS: atom_id res chain seq x y z
N LEU A 1 -10.02 -14.48 3.61
CA LEU A 1 -9.01 -14.17 2.62
C LEU A 1 -9.65 -13.49 1.42
N ALA A 2 -9.17 -12.32 1.08
CA ALA A 2 -9.58 -11.59 -0.11
C ALA A 2 -8.39 -11.48 -1.06
N GLU A 3 -8.62 -11.74 -2.32
CA GLU A 3 -7.59 -11.68 -3.35
C GLU A 3 -8.18 -11.07 -4.61
N ALA A 4 -7.45 -10.18 -5.25
CA ALA A 4 -7.85 -9.56 -6.50
C ALA A 4 -6.64 -9.38 -7.41
N GLU A 5 -6.83 -9.58 -8.70
CA GLU A 5 -5.80 -9.41 -9.70
C GLU A 5 -6.27 -8.44 -10.78
N GLY A 6 -5.31 -7.83 -11.48
CA GLY A 6 -5.57 -6.91 -12.54
C GLY A 6 -5.60 -5.47 -12.05
N ARG A 7 -6.29 -4.63 -12.79
CA ARG A 7 -6.34 -3.22 -12.43
C ARG A 7 -7.37 -2.98 -11.35
N LEU A 8 -6.94 -2.33 -10.28
CA LEU A 8 -7.80 -1.98 -9.16
C LEU A 8 -7.88 -0.45 -9.05
N ALA A 9 -9.09 0.04 -8.95
CA ALA A 9 -9.34 1.44 -8.72
C ALA A 9 -10.50 1.55 -7.74
N PRO A 10 -10.28 1.19 -6.47
CA PRO A 10 -11.36 1.12 -5.48
C PRO A 10 -11.80 2.51 -5.06
N ASN A 11 -12.53 3.19 -5.91
CA ASN A 11 -13.01 4.53 -5.68
C ASN A 11 -14.08 4.51 -4.60
N GLY A 12 -13.69 4.79 -3.36
CA GLY A 12 -14.57 4.73 -2.21
C GLY A 12 -14.93 3.32 -1.76
N ALA A 13 -14.33 2.30 -2.36
CA ALA A 13 -14.64 0.92 -2.04
C ALA A 13 -13.99 0.49 -0.73
N LEU A 14 -14.56 -0.55 -0.14
CA LEU A 14 -13.99 -1.20 1.03
C LEU A 14 -13.61 -2.62 0.64
N ILE A 15 -12.34 -2.95 0.80
CA ILE A 15 -11.83 -4.30 0.66
C ILE A 15 -11.27 -4.70 2.02
N GLN A 16 -11.85 -5.73 2.62
CA GLN A 16 -11.36 -6.21 3.90
C GLN A 16 -11.46 -7.71 4.01
N GLY A 17 -10.60 -8.29 4.84
CA GLY A 17 -10.56 -9.71 5.09
C GLY A 17 -9.58 -10.01 6.19
N ARG A 18 -9.40 -11.31 6.45
CA ARG A 18 -8.41 -11.74 7.42
C ARG A 18 -7.00 -11.49 6.87
N ASP A 19 -6.77 -11.97 5.67
CA ASP A 19 -5.56 -11.72 4.91
C ASP A 19 -5.98 -11.17 3.56
N VAL A 20 -5.36 -10.09 3.14
CA VAL A 20 -5.70 -9.43 1.88
C VAL A 20 -4.48 -9.43 0.98
N LYS A 21 -4.64 -9.90 -0.24
CA LYS A 21 -3.59 -9.88 -1.23
C LYS A 21 -4.11 -9.28 -2.51
N LEU A 22 -3.48 -8.22 -2.95
CA LEU A 22 -3.86 -7.51 -4.16
C LEU A 22 -2.69 -7.53 -5.14
N VAL A 23 -2.96 -7.89 -6.37
CA VAL A 23 -1.97 -7.85 -7.44
C VAL A 23 -2.59 -7.10 -8.61
N SER A 24 -1.94 -6.02 -9.02
CA SER A 24 -2.35 -5.23 -10.17
C SER A 24 -1.30 -5.34 -11.27
N GLY A 25 -1.72 -5.58 -12.49
CA GLY A 25 -0.83 -5.56 -13.64
C GLY A 25 -0.48 -4.16 -14.11
N GLY A 26 -1.05 -3.13 -13.51
CA GLY A 26 -0.76 -1.73 -13.76
C GLY A 26 -0.70 -0.99 -12.45
N ASP A 27 -1.30 0.19 -12.40
CA ASP A 27 -1.30 1.02 -11.21
C ASP A 27 -2.42 0.62 -10.26
N LEU A 28 -2.18 0.86 -8.99
CA LEU A 28 -3.19 0.71 -7.94
C LEU A 28 -3.44 2.08 -7.32
N HIS A 29 -4.69 2.53 -7.39
CA HIS A 29 -5.13 3.74 -6.72
C HIS A 29 -6.13 3.38 -5.64
N ASN A 30 -5.80 3.70 -4.40
CA ASN A 30 -6.72 3.48 -3.31
C ASN A 30 -7.26 4.81 -2.79
N VAL A 31 -8.54 5.03 -2.98
CA VAL A 31 -9.26 6.18 -2.44
C VAL A 31 -10.13 5.74 -1.25
N GLY A 32 -10.49 4.47 -1.21
CA GLY A 32 -11.30 3.89 -0.16
C GLY A 32 -10.46 3.26 0.94
N THR A 33 -10.83 2.06 1.34
CA THR A 33 -10.19 1.35 2.45
C THR A 33 -9.74 -0.03 2.02
N LEU A 34 -8.48 -0.32 2.28
CA LEU A 34 -7.92 -1.68 2.20
C LEU A 34 -7.53 -2.07 3.62
N ARG A 35 -8.15 -3.12 4.13
CA ARG A 35 -7.93 -3.51 5.53
C ARG A 35 -7.78 -5.01 5.64
N ALA A 36 -6.77 -5.43 6.39
CA ALA A 36 -6.59 -6.83 6.75
C ALA A 36 -6.52 -6.96 8.25
N ARG A 37 -7.14 -8.03 8.77
CA ARG A 37 -7.03 -8.31 10.20
C ARG A 37 -5.61 -8.73 10.56
N ASN A 38 -4.99 -9.52 9.71
CA ASN A 38 -3.62 -10.00 9.90
C ASN A 38 -2.67 -9.34 8.90
N ASP A 39 -2.55 -9.90 7.72
CA ASP A 39 -1.55 -9.49 6.73
C ASP A 39 -2.21 -8.88 5.51
N LEU A 40 -1.63 -7.80 5.02
CA LEU A 40 -2.02 -7.17 3.77
C LEU A 40 -0.80 -7.06 2.88
N SER A 41 -0.94 -7.52 1.64
CA SER A 41 0.11 -7.43 0.64
C SER A 41 -0.48 -6.85 -0.63
N ALA A 42 0.19 -5.87 -1.21
CA ALA A 42 -0.24 -5.28 -2.47
C ALA A 42 0.96 -5.08 -3.38
N THR A 43 0.78 -5.43 -4.65
CA THR A 43 1.82 -5.31 -5.66
C THR A 43 1.22 -4.59 -6.87
N ALA A 44 1.91 -3.58 -7.37
CA ALA A 44 1.49 -2.80 -8.53
C ALA A 44 2.70 -2.16 -9.20
N ASP A 45 2.50 -1.55 -10.36
CA ASP A 45 3.56 -0.75 -10.99
C ASP A 45 3.74 0.56 -10.21
N ASN A 46 2.67 1.33 -10.08
CA ASN A 46 2.62 2.48 -9.17
C ASN A 46 1.51 2.25 -8.17
N LEU A 47 1.77 2.60 -6.92
CA LEU A 47 0.80 2.46 -5.87
C LEU A 47 0.54 3.84 -5.25
N ASP A 48 -0.66 4.34 -5.45
CA ASP A 48 -1.10 5.63 -4.92
C ASP A 48 -2.17 5.41 -3.86
N ASN A 49 -2.00 6.03 -2.71
CA ASN A 49 -2.98 5.97 -1.65
C ASN A 49 -3.37 7.37 -1.17
N SER A 50 -4.65 7.67 -1.25
CA SER A 50 -5.25 8.83 -0.60
C SER A 50 -6.34 8.43 0.39
N GLY A 51 -6.56 7.14 0.57
CA GLY A 51 -7.49 6.58 1.53
C GLY A 51 -6.76 5.91 2.68
N LEU A 52 -7.29 4.76 3.12
CA LEU A 52 -6.71 3.99 4.21
C LEU A 52 -6.22 2.63 3.73
N ILE A 53 -4.98 2.32 4.06
CA ILE A 53 -4.43 0.97 3.91
C ILE A 53 -3.93 0.56 5.28
N GLU A 54 -4.52 -0.48 5.87
CA GLU A 54 -4.07 -0.93 7.17
C GLU A 54 -4.07 -2.44 7.32
N ALA A 55 -3.16 -2.92 8.14
CA ALA A 55 -3.07 -4.32 8.51
C ALA A 55 -2.85 -4.43 10.01
N GLY A 56 -3.49 -5.43 10.63
CA GLY A 56 -3.32 -5.65 12.06
C GLY A 56 -1.95 -6.20 12.42
N LYS A 57 -1.30 -6.88 11.50
CA LYS A 57 0.02 -7.46 11.72
C LYS A 57 1.02 -6.95 10.70
N ARG A 58 1.11 -7.56 9.54
CA ARG A 58 2.11 -7.20 8.53
C ARG A 58 1.45 -6.49 7.35
N LEU A 59 2.05 -5.40 6.94
CA LEU A 59 1.65 -4.69 5.74
C LEU A 59 2.84 -4.62 4.80
N ASP A 60 2.70 -5.13 3.59
CA ASP A 60 3.77 -5.19 2.61
C ASP A 60 3.27 -4.61 1.29
N LEU A 61 3.83 -3.50 0.89
CA LEU A 61 3.50 -2.84 -0.37
C LEU A 61 4.72 -2.87 -1.27
N LEU A 62 4.55 -3.41 -2.47
CA LEU A 62 5.60 -3.49 -3.46
C LEU A 62 5.15 -2.79 -4.74
N ALA A 63 5.90 -1.79 -5.14
CA ALA A 63 5.68 -1.11 -6.41
C ALA A 63 6.87 -1.34 -7.33
N GLY A 64 6.61 -1.62 -8.59
CA GLY A 64 7.66 -1.70 -9.59
C GLY A 64 8.29 -0.33 -9.82
N ASP A 65 7.53 0.73 -9.72
CA ASP A 65 7.98 2.11 -9.82
C ASP A 65 7.89 2.80 -8.47
N SER A 66 6.81 3.49 -8.17
CA SER A 66 6.72 4.34 -6.99
C SER A 66 5.53 4.02 -6.10
N ILE A 67 5.70 4.30 -4.81
CA ILE A 67 4.63 4.29 -3.83
C ILE A 67 4.40 5.72 -3.40
N ARG A 68 3.15 6.19 -3.49
CA ARG A 68 2.78 7.55 -3.07
C ARG A 68 1.64 7.50 -2.09
N ASN A 69 1.81 8.18 -0.99
CA ASN A 69 0.77 8.40 -0.01
C ASN A 69 0.52 9.90 0.11
N ARG A 70 -0.66 10.34 -0.24
CA ARG A 70 -0.94 11.78 -0.36
C ARG A 70 -2.35 12.14 0.07
N GLN A 71 -2.55 13.44 0.30
CA GLN A 71 -3.85 14.04 0.63
C GLN A 71 -4.56 13.33 1.79
N GLY A 72 -3.87 13.19 2.91
CA GLY A 72 -4.46 12.59 4.09
C GLY A 72 -4.54 11.08 4.05
N GLY A 73 -3.91 10.45 3.07
CA GLY A 73 -3.84 9.00 3.02
C GLY A 73 -3.10 8.44 4.23
N VAL A 74 -3.53 7.26 4.67
CA VAL A 74 -2.93 6.58 5.82
C VAL A 74 -2.50 5.19 5.40
N ILE A 75 -1.27 4.85 5.70
CA ILE A 75 -0.72 3.50 5.55
C ILE A 75 -0.24 3.09 6.93
N ALA A 76 -0.85 2.07 7.52
CA ALA A 76 -0.59 1.69 8.89
C ALA A 76 -0.52 0.18 9.07
N GLY A 77 0.39 -0.26 9.92
CA GLY A 77 0.53 -1.66 10.27
C GLY A 77 1.47 -1.83 11.44
N ARG A 78 1.46 -3.02 12.02
CA ARG A 78 2.40 -3.33 13.10
C ARG A 78 3.82 -3.48 12.55
N ASP A 79 3.95 -4.20 11.43
CA ASP A 79 5.20 -4.32 10.70
C ASP A 79 4.94 -3.86 9.27
N VAL A 80 5.57 -2.80 8.85
CA VAL A 80 5.32 -2.19 7.54
C VAL A 80 6.56 -2.26 6.69
N SER A 81 6.40 -2.77 5.47
CA SER A 81 7.46 -2.79 4.47
C SER A 81 6.94 -2.11 3.21
N LEU A 82 7.59 -1.05 2.80
CA LEU A 82 7.28 -0.31 1.58
C LEU A 82 8.49 -0.40 0.65
N THR A 83 8.31 -0.96 -0.52
CA THR A 83 9.39 -1.15 -1.48
C THR A 83 9.01 -0.55 -2.82
N ALA A 84 9.81 0.39 -3.29
CA ALA A 84 9.70 0.95 -4.63
C ALA A 84 10.98 0.57 -5.39
N LEU A 85 10.85 -0.24 -6.45
CA LEU A 85 12.01 -0.84 -7.10
C LEU A 85 12.79 0.14 -7.97
N THR A 86 12.10 0.99 -8.72
CA THR A 86 12.77 1.90 -9.66
C THR A 86 12.44 3.36 -9.41
N GLY A 87 11.43 3.65 -8.62
CA GLY A 87 11.03 5.02 -8.30
C GLY A 87 11.25 5.33 -6.83
N ASP A 88 10.34 6.07 -6.25
CA ASP A 88 10.46 6.60 -4.91
C ASP A 88 9.30 6.14 -4.01
N VAL A 89 9.56 6.13 -2.71
CA VAL A 89 8.51 6.06 -1.71
C VAL A 89 8.25 7.50 -1.26
N ILE A 90 7.05 7.98 -1.53
CA ILE A 90 6.69 9.38 -1.33
C ILE A 90 5.53 9.47 -0.35
N ASN A 91 5.75 10.18 0.73
CA ASN A 91 4.69 10.70 1.57
C ASN A 91 4.68 12.21 1.37
N GLU A 92 3.54 12.86 1.45
CA GLU A 92 3.47 14.30 1.19
C GLU A 92 4.50 15.12 1.98
N ARG A 93 4.94 14.59 3.11
CA ARG A 93 5.89 15.28 3.98
C ARG A 93 7.34 14.90 3.72
N SER A 94 7.58 13.80 3.02
CA SER A 94 8.95 13.30 2.83
C SER A 94 9.05 12.42 1.61
N VAL A 95 10.26 12.33 1.07
CA VAL A 95 10.55 11.47 -0.06
C VAL A 95 11.74 10.60 0.28
N THR A 96 11.62 9.32 -0.01
CA THR A 96 12.72 8.37 0.06
C THR A 96 13.15 8.04 -1.35
N HIS A 97 14.43 8.06 -1.60
CA HIS A 97 15.00 7.87 -2.92
C HIS A 97 14.71 6.47 -3.47
N LYS A 98 14.77 6.33 -4.79
CA LYS A 98 14.49 5.07 -5.47
C LYS A 98 15.37 3.96 -4.94
N GLY A 99 14.81 2.76 -4.91
CA GLY A 99 15.49 1.59 -4.41
C GLY A 99 15.51 1.48 -2.90
N ASP A 100 15.07 2.51 -2.20
CA ASP A 100 15.03 2.49 -0.75
C ASP A 100 13.88 1.62 -0.25
N ARG A 101 14.06 1.14 0.96
CA ARG A 101 13.11 0.26 1.60
C ARG A 101 12.94 0.65 3.05
N PHE A 102 11.70 0.85 3.46
CA PHE A 102 11.37 1.10 4.85
C PHE A 102 10.79 -0.14 5.49
N ILE A 103 11.29 -0.49 6.66
CA ILE A 103 10.73 -1.55 7.50
C ILE A 103 10.62 -0.99 8.90
N PHE A 104 9.40 -0.97 9.43
CA PHE A 104 9.13 -0.40 10.75
C PHE A 104 8.31 -1.35 11.59
N PRO A 105 8.52 -1.38 12.91
CA PRO A 105 7.62 -2.10 13.82
C PRO A 105 6.19 -1.58 13.75
N THR A 106 6.04 -0.25 13.64
CA THR A 106 4.75 0.40 13.43
C THR A 106 4.99 1.66 12.62
N LEU A 107 4.22 1.82 11.55
CA LEU A 107 4.34 3.00 10.70
C LEU A 107 2.95 3.53 10.37
N ILE A 108 2.81 4.85 10.48
CA ILE A 108 1.64 5.59 10.02
C ILE A 108 2.14 6.74 9.16
N PHE A 109 1.74 6.73 7.92
CA PHE A 109 2.00 7.81 7.00
C PHE A 109 0.83 8.80 7.01
#